data_c83d804b6d098c6665c7489ef8706a11
#
_entry.id   c83d804b6d098c6665c7489ef8706a11
#
_cell.length_a   1.000
_cell.length_b   1.000
_cell.length_c   1.000
_cell.angle_alpha   90.00
_cell.angle_beta   90.00
_cell.angle_gamma   90.00
#
_symmetry.space_group_name_H-M   'P 1'
#
loop_
_entity.id
_entity.type
_entity.pdbx_description
1 polymer ?
#
loop_
_entity_poly.entity_id
_entity_poly.type
_entity_poly.pdbx_seq_one_letter_code
_entity_poly.pdbx_strand_id
1 'polypeptide(L)'
;MIPYMTPGTTEIGQATAAKMSEFQAVLWPHHGLFASGTSLDDTYGLVEVLEKAAMIYSQVGAQGGKIQQEITDKQLQEIADYFNVAPHAEFLD
;
A
#
# COMPACT_ATOMS: atom_id res chain seq x y z
N MET A 1 -7.39 2.88 1.36
CA MET A 1 -8.55 2.08 1.81
C MET A 1 -9.83 2.76 1.31
N ILE A 2 -10.83 1.98 0.89
CA ILE A 2 -12.18 2.47 0.56
C ILE A 2 -13.13 2.29 1.75
N PRO A 3 -14.28 2.99 1.82
CA PRO A 3 -15.30 2.70 2.81
C PRO A 3 -15.83 1.27 2.66
N TYR A 4 -16.42 0.73 3.75
CA TYR A 4 -17.09 -0.57 3.64
C TYR A 4 -18.23 -0.53 2.62
N MET A 5 -18.24 -1.52 1.75
CA MET A 5 -19.28 -1.77 0.77
C MET A 5 -19.50 -3.27 0.67
N THR A 6 -20.69 -3.69 0.26
CA THR A 6 -20.99 -5.13 0.10
C THR A 6 -20.13 -5.72 -1.02
N PRO A 7 -19.31 -6.76 -0.74
CA PRO A 7 -18.55 -7.44 -1.78
C PRO A 7 -19.47 -8.03 -2.87
N GLY A 8 -18.98 -8.01 -4.11
CA GLY A 8 -19.74 -8.51 -5.27
C GLY A 8 -20.71 -7.51 -5.89
N THR A 9 -20.75 -6.27 -5.39
CA THR A 9 -21.59 -5.21 -5.96
C THR A 9 -20.84 -4.38 -7.00
N THR A 10 -21.57 -3.74 -7.91
CA THR A 10 -21.02 -2.77 -8.86
C THR A 10 -20.38 -1.57 -8.14
N GLU A 11 -20.95 -1.17 -7.00
CA GLU A 11 -20.49 -0.04 -6.20
C GLU A 11 -19.05 -0.24 -5.72
N ILE A 12 -18.72 -1.39 -5.11
CA ILE A 12 -17.37 -1.67 -4.65
C ILE A 12 -16.39 -1.80 -5.82
N GLY A 13 -16.83 -2.33 -6.96
CA GLY A 13 -16.03 -2.41 -8.18
C GLY A 13 -15.67 -1.03 -8.72
N GLN A 14 -16.61 -0.12 -8.79
CA GLN A 14 -16.38 1.27 -9.23
C GLN A 14 -15.47 2.03 -8.28
N ALA A 15 -15.69 1.91 -6.96
CA ALA A 15 -14.86 2.55 -5.95
C ALA A 15 -13.41 2.02 -5.99
N THR A 16 -13.24 0.72 -6.22
CA THR A 16 -11.92 0.10 -6.40
C THR A 16 -11.24 0.62 -7.66
N ALA A 17 -11.91 0.61 -8.79
CA ALA A 17 -11.38 1.09 -10.07
C ALA A 17 -10.93 2.56 -9.99
N ALA A 18 -11.70 3.41 -9.31
CA ALA A 18 -11.34 4.81 -9.10
C ALA A 18 -10.02 4.97 -8.32
N LYS A 19 -9.78 4.10 -7.32
CA LYS A 19 -8.51 4.11 -6.58
C LYS A 19 -7.35 3.48 -7.33
N MET A 20 -7.61 2.52 -8.19
CA MET A 20 -6.58 1.85 -9.00
C MET A 20 -5.97 2.76 -10.08
N SER A 21 -6.54 3.94 -10.34
CA SER A 21 -5.91 4.96 -11.18
C SER A 21 -4.66 5.58 -10.53
N GLU A 22 -4.56 5.55 -9.19
CA GLU A 22 -3.47 6.16 -8.42
C GLU A 22 -2.63 5.12 -7.66
N PHE A 23 -3.25 4.01 -7.25
CA PHE A 23 -2.64 3.00 -6.37
C PHE A 23 -2.69 1.61 -6.99
N GLN A 24 -1.69 0.80 -6.72
CA GLN A 24 -1.64 -0.60 -7.14
C GLN A 24 -2.34 -1.56 -6.17
N ALA A 25 -2.73 -1.08 -4.99
CA ALA A 25 -3.42 -1.88 -3.99
C ALA A 25 -4.49 -1.08 -3.26
N VAL A 26 -5.60 -1.73 -2.97
CA VAL A 26 -6.75 -1.14 -2.28
C VAL A 26 -7.22 -2.07 -1.18
N LEU A 27 -7.32 -1.56 0.04
CA LEU A 27 -7.89 -2.31 1.17
C LEU A 27 -9.41 -2.22 1.15
N TRP A 28 -10.05 -3.38 1.22
CA TRP A 28 -11.48 -3.55 1.43
C TRP A 28 -11.72 -3.87 2.91
N PRO A 29 -12.36 -2.96 3.68
CA PRO A 29 -12.61 -3.20 5.10
C PRO A 29 -13.35 -4.52 5.32
N HIS A 30 -12.89 -5.30 6.32
CA HIS A 30 -13.46 -6.59 6.71
C HIS A 30 -13.48 -7.68 5.63
N HIS A 31 -12.81 -7.46 4.50
CA HIS A 31 -12.78 -8.41 3.40
C HIS A 31 -11.35 -8.80 2.99
N GLY A 32 -10.51 -7.82 2.71
CA GLY A 32 -9.14 -8.11 2.30
C GLY A 32 -8.46 -7.03 1.48
N LEU A 33 -7.52 -7.45 0.66
CA LEU A 33 -6.71 -6.61 -0.19
C LEU A 33 -6.98 -6.94 -1.66
N PHE A 34 -7.24 -5.91 -2.45
CA PHE A 34 -7.27 -5.98 -3.91
C PHE A 34 -5.98 -5.35 -4.45
N ALA A 35 -5.29 -6.04 -5.35
CA ALA A 35 -4.06 -5.54 -5.96
C ALA A 35 -4.05 -5.80 -7.47
N SER A 36 -3.30 -4.99 -8.20
CA SER A 36 -3.05 -5.16 -9.62
C SER A 36 -1.58 -4.90 -9.96
N GLY A 37 -1.12 -5.49 -11.06
CA GLY A 37 0.24 -5.34 -11.54
C GLY A 37 0.39 -5.87 -12.96
N THR A 38 1.62 -5.92 -13.47
CA THR A 38 1.93 -6.31 -14.83
C THR A 38 1.94 -7.83 -15.05
N SER A 39 2.10 -8.60 -13.96
CA SER A 39 2.06 -10.05 -13.95
C SER A 39 1.49 -10.57 -12.64
N LEU A 40 1.13 -11.84 -12.59
CA LEU A 40 0.70 -12.49 -11.34
C LEU A 40 1.85 -12.53 -10.31
N ASP A 41 3.07 -12.82 -10.74
CA ASP A 41 4.23 -12.90 -9.87
C ASP A 41 4.55 -11.55 -9.23
N ASP A 42 4.56 -10.47 -10.03
CA ASP A 42 4.79 -9.11 -9.52
C ASP A 42 3.68 -8.67 -8.57
N THR A 43 2.43 -8.97 -8.92
CA THR A 43 1.27 -8.61 -8.09
C THR A 43 1.27 -9.39 -6.78
N TYR A 44 1.60 -10.67 -6.82
CA TYR A 44 1.73 -11.50 -5.62
C TYR A 44 2.87 -10.99 -4.71
N GLY A 45 4.03 -10.65 -5.30
CA GLY A 45 5.15 -10.05 -4.58
C GLY A 45 4.77 -8.74 -3.89
N LEU A 46 4.00 -7.87 -4.55
CA LEU A 46 3.47 -6.65 -3.96
C LEU A 46 2.59 -6.95 -2.74
N VAL A 47 1.69 -7.93 -2.83
CA VAL A 47 0.81 -8.33 -1.71
C VAL A 47 1.62 -8.88 -0.55
N GLU A 48 2.64 -9.71 -0.79
CA GLU A 48 3.53 -10.21 0.26
C GLU A 48 4.28 -9.08 0.99
N VAL A 49 4.79 -8.10 0.25
CA VAL A 49 5.47 -6.93 0.83
C VAL A 49 4.51 -6.11 1.69
N LEU A 50 3.28 -5.87 1.21
CA LEU A 50 2.26 -5.15 1.97
C LEU A 50 1.86 -5.89 3.25
N GLU A 51 1.67 -7.20 3.19
CA GLU A 51 1.37 -8.02 4.37
C GLU A 51 2.52 -7.96 5.39
N LYS A 52 3.75 -8.09 4.94
CA LYS A 52 4.92 -8.00 5.80
C LYS A 52 5.04 -6.61 6.45
N ALA A 53 4.83 -5.55 5.70
CA ALA A 53 4.85 -4.19 6.22
C ALA A 53 3.75 -3.97 7.27
N ALA A 54 2.54 -4.47 7.03
CA ALA A 54 1.43 -4.40 7.97
C ALA A 54 1.74 -5.15 9.27
N MET A 55 2.35 -6.33 9.19
CA MET A 55 2.80 -7.10 10.36
C MET A 55 3.81 -6.31 11.20
N ILE A 56 4.86 -5.75 10.56
CA ILE A 56 5.88 -4.95 11.24
C ILE A 56 5.24 -3.73 11.91
N TYR A 57 4.41 -3.00 11.19
CA TYR A 57 3.71 -1.83 11.70
C TYR A 57 2.84 -2.16 12.91
N SER A 58 2.09 -3.27 12.86
CA SER A 58 1.27 -3.74 13.96
C SER A 58 2.11 -4.11 15.19
N GLN A 59 3.27 -4.74 15.00
CA GLN A 59 4.18 -5.09 16.09
C GLN A 59 4.77 -3.85 16.76
N VAL A 60 5.17 -2.86 15.98
CA VAL A 60 5.66 -1.57 16.51
C VAL A 60 4.55 -0.88 17.31
N GLY A 61 3.32 -0.86 16.82
CA GLY A 61 2.16 -0.32 17.53
C GLY A 61 1.90 -1.04 18.86
N ALA A 62 1.98 -2.37 18.87
CA ALA A 62 1.79 -3.17 20.07
C ALA A 62 2.87 -2.95 21.15
N GLN A 63 4.06 -2.50 20.74
CA GLN A 63 5.17 -2.15 21.65
C GLN A 63 5.15 -0.68 22.10
N GLY A 64 4.05 0.03 21.94
CA GLY A 64 3.89 1.42 22.33
C GLY A 64 4.07 2.43 21.19
N GLY A 65 4.22 1.98 19.95
CA GLY A 65 4.22 2.81 18.75
C GLY A 65 5.41 3.75 18.58
N LYS A 66 6.48 3.59 19.37
CA LYS A 66 7.65 4.45 19.28
C LYS A 66 8.60 3.94 18.20
N ILE A 67 8.64 4.64 17.09
CA ILE A 67 9.62 4.41 16.03
C ILE A 67 10.95 5.05 16.44
N GLN A 68 12.03 4.26 16.43
CA GLN A 68 13.36 4.71 16.84
C GLN A 68 14.08 5.47 15.74
N GLN A 69 13.85 5.07 14.50
CA GLN A 69 14.48 5.66 13.33
C GLN A 69 13.57 5.46 12.12
N GLU A 70 13.43 6.49 11.32
CA GLU A 70 12.68 6.49 10.06
C GLU A 70 13.61 6.85 8.90
N ILE A 71 13.23 6.45 7.69
CA ILE A 71 13.86 6.93 6.46
C ILE A 71 13.38 8.37 6.25
N THR A 72 14.31 9.30 6.09
CA THR A 72 13.98 10.70 5.79
C THR A 72 13.54 10.84 4.33
N ASP A 73 12.80 11.90 4.01
CA ASP A 73 12.35 12.20 2.65
C ASP A 73 13.51 12.26 1.65
N LYS A 74 14.63 12.85 2.09
CA LYS A 74 15.86 12.88 1.29
C LYS A 74 16.38 11.47 0.98
N GLN A 75 16.42 10.59 1.97
CA GLN A 75 16.86 9.21 1.78
C GLN A 75 15.87 8.43 0.90
N LEU A 76 14.56 8.68 1.04
CA LEU A 76 13.55 8.08 0.20
C LEU A 76 13.73 8.52 -1.27
N GLN A 77 14.01 9.81 -1.51
CA GLN A 77 14.30 10.32 -2.85
C GLN A 77 15.59 9.70 -3.42
N GLU A 78 16.66 9.58 -2.62
CA GLU A 78 17.91 8.95 -3.05
C GLU A 78 17.69 7.48 -3.48
N ILE A 79 16.85 6.73 -2.74
CA ILE A 79 16.47 5.35 -3.10
C ILE A 79 15.67 5.34 -4.41
N ALA A 80 14.70 6.23 -4.54
CA ALA A 80 13.85 6.33 -5.72
C ALA A 80 14.67 6.64 -6.98
N ASP A 81 15.61 7.58 -6.88
CA ASP A 81 16.54 7.94 -7.96
C ASP A 81 17.44 6.76 -8.34
N TYR A 82 17.96 6.04 -7.36
CA TYR A 82 18.83 4.87 -7.59
C TYR A 82 18.10 3.77 -8.37
N PHE A 83 16.85 3.49 -8.04
CA PHE A 83 16.03 2.48 -8.72
C PHE A 83 15.24 3.02 -9.91
N ASN A 84 15.38 4.30 -10.24
CA ASN A 84 14.66 4.98 -11.32
C ASN A 84 13.13 4.80 -11.22
N VAL A 85 12.60 5.04 -10.02
CA VAL A 85 11.17 5.04 -9.72
C VAL A 85 10.73 6.42 -9.23
N ALA A 86 9.48 6.79 -9.52
CA ALA A 86 8.89 8.02 -9.00
C ALA A 86 8.08 7.70 -7.74
N PRO A 87 8.49 8.17 -6.55
CA PRO A 87 7.67 8.01 -5.36
C PRO A 87 6.40 8.86 -5.47
N HIS A 88 5.32 8.37 -4.85
CA HIS A 88 4.08 9.17 -4.78
C HIS A 88 4.32 10.43 -3.93
N ALA A 89 3.78 11.56 -4.37
CA ALA A 89 4.02 12.85 -3.71
C ALA A 89 3.64 12.87 -2.22
N GLU A 90 2.66 12.09 -1.82
CA GLU A 90 2.24 11.94 -0.40
C GLU A 90 3.34 11.36 0.51
N PHE A 91 4.38 10.73 -0.06
CA PHE A 91 5.51 10.16 0.70
C PHE A 91 6.70 11.11 0.82
N LEU A 92 6.62 12.28 0.20
CA LEU A 92 7.68 13.30 0.15
C LEU A 92 7.14 14.63 0.68
N ASP A 93 6.86 14.69 1.93
CA ASP A 93 6.41 15.94 2.59
C ASP A 93 7.56 16.90 2.90
#